data_4314d9ba67942654de7d879577e909f8
#
_entry.id   4314d9ba67942654de7d879577e909f8
#
_cell.length_a   1.000
_cell.length_b   1.000
_cell.length_c   1.000
_cell.angle_alpha   90.00
_cell.angle_beta   90.00
_cell.angle_gamma   90.00
#
_symmetry.space_group_name_H-M   'P 1'
#
loop_
_entity.id
_entity.type
_entity.pdbx_description
1 polymer ?
#
loop_
_entity_poly.entity_id
_entity_poly.type
_entity_poly.pdbx_seq_one_letter_code
_entity_poly.pdbx_strand_id
1 'polypeptide(L)'
;MSQRRTFIKRISTLAGAIALSGGLGLASTSVLAQNTIKVGVLHSLSGTMAISETVLKDVTLMAIEEINAKGGLLGKKLEPVVVDPASNWPLFAEKGRQLLSQDKVAVTFGCWTSVSRKSVLPVYEELNGLLFYPVQYEGEELSKNVFYTGAAPNQQAIPAVEYLMSKDGGSAKRFVLLGTDYVYPRTTNKILRAFLHSKGITDADIMEEYTPFGHSDYQTIIGKIKKFAGEGKKTAVVSTINGDSNVPFYKELGNQGLKATDVPVVAFSVGEEELRGVDTKPLVGHLAAWNYFMSIKSPANDEFKKKWAAYAKKMKLPNADKPLTNDPMEAAYIGINMWAQAVTKAKTTDVDKVIAAMAGQTFKAPSGIVSTMDPKNHHLHKAVFIGEVKADGQFNVVWKTPGPVKAMPWSPYIPENKGKKDEPDGKTKI
;
A
#
# COMPACT_ATOMS: atom_id res chain seq x y z
N MET A 1 51.20 -48.63 27.64
CA MET A 1 50.80 -49.49 28.75
C MET A 1 49.34 -49.68 28.67
N SER A 2 48.92 -50.83 28.12
CA SER A 2 48.41 -52.05 28.76
C SER A 2 47.06 -51.84 29.41
N GLN A 3 46.00 -52.58 29.16
CA GLN A 3 45.64 -53.88 28.55
C GLN A 3 44.10 -53.90 28.45
N ARG A 4 43.44 -54.34 27.40
CA ARG A 4 42.96 -55.69 27.06
C ARG A 4 42.16 -56.45 28.14
N ARG A 5 40.89 -56.84 27.87
CA ARG A 5 40.33 -58.18 27.65
C ARG A 5 38.82 -58.20 27.86
N THR A 6 38.00 -58.39 26.90
CA THR A 6 37.38 -59.62 26.35
C THR A 6 36.89 -60.61 27.41
N PHE A 7 35.50 -60.85 27.41
CA PHE A 7 35.01 -62.19 27.71
C PHE A 7 33.64 -62.42 26.93
N ILE A 8 33.64 -63.55 26.25
CA ILE A 8 32.61 -64.15 25.44
C ILE A 8 31.99 -65.32 26.24
N LYS A 9 30.71 -65.66 25.89
CA LYS A 9 29.99 -66.98 25.99
C LYS A 9 28.77 -66.93 26.92
N ARG A 10 27.65 -67.62 26.71
CA ARG A 10 27.11 -68.55 25.68
C ARG A 10 25.58 -68.65 25.89
N ILE A 11 24.80 -68.68 24.84
CA ILE A 11 23.81 -69.69 24.36
C ILE A 11 22.94 -70.38 25.41
N SER A 12 21.63 -70.29 25.29
CA SER A 12 20.72 -71.42 25.26
C SER A 12 19.36 -71.08 24.64
N THR A 13 19.03 -71.84 23.67
CA THR A 13 17.80 -71.98 22.88
C THR A 13 16.60 -72.41 23.70
N LEU A 14 15.40 -71.83 23.45
CA LEU A 14 14.17 -72.60 23.51
C LEU A 14 13.17 -72.09 22.45
N ALA A 15 12.77 -73.00 21.61
CA ALA A 15 11.79 -72.79 20.55
C ALA A 15 10.38 -72.88 21.14
N GLY A 16 9.49 -72.05 20.64
CA GLY A 16 8.06 -72.12 20.90
C GLY A 16 7.32 -71.41 19.77
N ALA A 17 6.86 -72.21 18.79
CA ALA A 17 6.03 -71.74 17.69
C ALA A 17 4.61 -71.49 18.16
N ILE A 18 4.04 -70.34 17.83
CA ILE A 18 2.57 -70.14 17.65
C ILE A 18 2.36 -69.26 16.44
N ALA A 19 1.42 -69.68 15.61
CA ALA A 19 1.13 -69.25 14.27
C ALA A 19 0.34 -67.95 14.14
N LEU A 20 0.55 -67.33 13.00
CA LEU A 20 -0.36 -66.57 12.13
C LEU A 20 -1.53 -65.81 12.75
N SER A 21 -1.48 -64.52 12.59
CA SER A 21 -2.57 -63.78 11.92
C SER A 21 -2.01 -62.53 11.27
N GLY A 22 -2.12 -62.49 9.94
CA GLY A 22 -1.66 -61.38 9.12
C GLY A 22 -2.46 -60.12 9.39
N GLY A 23 -1.75 -59.05 9.56
CA GLY A 23 -2.24 -57.69 9.58
C GLY A 23 -1.14 -56.83 8.98
N LEU A 24 -1.03 -56.79 7.63
CA LEU A 24 -0.35 -55.71 6.96
C LEU A 24 -1.10 -54.42 7.28
N GLY A 25 -0.80 -53.84 8.41
CA GLY A 25 -1.09 -52.42 8.67
C GLY A 25 -0.28 -51.59 7.69
N LEU A 26 -0.83 -51.30 6.53
CA LEU A 26 -0.43 -50.17 5.72
C LEU A 26 -0.55 -48.93 6.63
N ALA A 27 0.54 -48.56 7.27
CA ALA A 27 0.68 -47.24 7.84
C ALA A 27 0.56 -46.26 6.66
N SER A 28 -0.68 -45.88 6.35
CA SER A 28 -0.97 -44.72 5.55
C SER A 28 -0.33 -43.58 6.32
N THR A 29 0.89 -43.20 5.95
CA THR A 29 1.42 -41.87 6.22
C THR A 29 0.46 -40.93 5.49
N SER A 30 -0.62 -40.57 6.20
CA SER A 30 -1.39 -39.40 5.83
C SER A 30 -0.37 -38.29 5.75
N VAL A 31 0.05 -37.95 4.53
CA VAL A 31 0.59 -36.63 4.24
C VAL A 31 -0.49 -35.70 4.78
N LEU A 32 -0.22 -35.09 5.94
CA LEU A 32 -1.06 -34.05 6.51
C LEU A 32 -1.10 -32.97 5.43
N ALA A 33 -2.14 -33.01 4.60
CA ALA A 33 -2.39 -31.97 3.62
C ALA A 33 -2.29 -30.67 4.39
N GLN A 34 -1.41 -29.78 3.95
CA GLN A 34 -1.09 -28.52 4.60
C GLN A 34 -2.40 -27.80 4.92
N ASN A 35 -2.73 -27.75 6.21
CA ASN A 35 -4.07 -27.35 6.68
C ASN A 35 -4.25 -25.83 6.66
N THR A 36 -3.35 -25.12 5.95
CA THR A 36 -3.27 -23.67 5.86
C THR A 36 -3.24 -23.20 4.41
N ILE A 37 -3.66 -21.95 4.19
CA ILE A 37 -3.45 -21.20 2.96
C ILE A 37 -2.41 -20.14 3.27
N LYS A 38 -1.23 -20.22 2.66
CA LYS A 38 -0.17 -19.24 2.86
C LYS A 38 -0.48 -17.94 2.14
N VAL A 39 -0.26 -16.82 2.83
CA VAL A 39 -0.49 -15.45 2.37
C VAL A 39 0.80 -14.65 2.52
N GLY A 40 1.34 -14.15 1.42
CA GLY A 40 2.56 -13.33 1.42
C GLY A 40 2.27 -11.91 1.93
N VAL A 41 3.17 -11.40 2.77
CA VAL A 41 3.16 -10.02 3.27
C VAL A 41 4.52 -9.43 2.96
N LEU A 42 4.55 -8.54 1.96
CA LEU A 42 5.78 -8.00 1.36
C LEU A 42 5.86 -6.49 1.60
N HIS A 43 6.35 -6.09 2.75
CA HIS A 43 6.50 -4.70 3.16
C HIS A 43 7.86 -4.44 3.79
N SER A 44 8.46 -3.26 3.52
CA SER A 44 9.71 -2.87 4.17
C SER A 44 9.49 -2.60 5.65
N LEU A 45 10.18 -3.36 6.49
CA LEU A 45 10.16 -3.22 7.95
C LEU A 45 11.41 -2.48 8.47
N SER A 46 12.33 -2.20 7.56
CA SER A 46 13.56 -1.44 7.78
C SER A 46 13.85 -0.53 6.58
N GLY A 47 14.77 0.45 6.76
CA GLY A 47 15.11 1.44 5.75
C GLY A 47 14.11 2.60 5.66
N THR A 48 14.24 3.42 4.59
CA THR A 48 13.55 4.72 4.42
C THR A 48 12.03 4.62 4.35
N MET A 49 11.48 3.46 3.96
CA MET A 49 10.04 3.25 3.83
C MET A 49 9.39 2.59 5.06
N ALA A 50 10.18 2.18 6.06
CA ALA A 50 9.66 1.51 7.26
C ALA A 50 8.61 2.35 8.02
N ILE A 51 8.75 3.68 8.01
CA ILE A 51 7.80 4.62 8.63
C ILE A 51 6.37 4.45 8.10
N SER A 52 6.23 4.12 6.82
CA SER A 52 4.93 3.96 6.14
C SER A 52 4.50 2.50 6.01
N GLU A 53 5.46 1.56 5.83
CA GLU A 53 5.14 0.19 5.47
C GLU A 53 4.92 -0.75 6.68
N THR A 54 5.51 -0.46 7.84
CA THR A 54 5.37 -1.33 9.01
C THR A 54 3.91 -1.51 9.43
N VAL A 55 3.13 -0.44 9.44
CA VAL A 55 1.71 -0.49 9.80
C VAL A 55 0.85 -1.25 8.77
N LEU A 56 1.29 -1.32 7.50
CA LEU A 56 0.61 -2.11 6.48
C LEU A 56 0.79 -3.61 6.70
N LYS A 57 1.99 -4.04 7.11
CA LYS A 57 2.21 -5.42 7.57
C LYS A 57 1.26 -5.74 8.73
N ASP A 58 1.18 -4.85 9.72
CA ASP A 58 0.38 -5.11 10.92
C ASP A 58 -1.13 -5.14 10.65
N VAL A 59 -1.68 -4.23 9.83
CA VAL A 59 -3.10 -4.26 9.46
C VAL A 59 -3.45 -5.47 8.61
N THR A 60 -2.53 -5.94 7.77
CA THR A 60 -2.70 -7.18 7.00
C THR A 60 -2.77 -8.38 7.92
N LEU A 61 -1.88 -8.46 8.93
CA LEU A 61 -1.91 -9.53 9.94
C LEU A 61 -3.18 -9.48 10.79
N MET A 62 -3.67 -8.28 11.15
CA MET A 62 -4.96 -8.11 11.83
C MET A 62 -6.12 -8.68 11.00
N ALA A 63 -6.18 -8.35 9.71
CA ALA A 63 -7.24 -8.86 8.83
C ALA A 63 -7.16 -10.38 8.65
N ILE A 64 -5.97 -10.97 8.56
CA ILE A 64 -5.75 -12.42 8.56
C ILE A 64 -6.29 -13.05 9.85
N GLU A 65 -6.00 -12.45 10.99
CA GLU A 65 -6.51 -12.93 12.28
C GLU A 65 -8.05 -12.89 12.34
N GLU A 66 -8.67 -11.81 11.84
CA GLU A 66 -10.14 -11.70 11.76
C GLU A 66 -10.76 -12.80 10.88
N ILE A 67 -10.16 -13.07 9.71
CA ILE A 67 -10.62 -14.15 8.82
C ILE A 67 -10.46 -15.50 9.51
N ASN A 68 -9.34 -15.72 10.18
CA ASN A 68 -9.05 -16.94 10.90
C ASN A 68 -10.00 -17.16 12.09
N ALA A 69 -10.38 -16.10 12.80
CA ALA A 69 -11.34 -16.16 13.89
C ALA A 69 -12.74 -16.61 13.40
N LYS A 70 -13.09 -16.29 12.16
CA LYS A 70 -14.34 -16.71 11.50
C LYS A 70 -14.27 -18.10 10.85
N GLY A 71 -13.20 -18.87 11.06
CA GLY A 71 -13.04 -20.22 10.52
C GLY A 71 -12.02 -20.35 9.39
N GLY A 72 -11.46 -19.26 8.89
CA GLY A 72 -10.54 -19.24 7.75
C GLY A 72 -11.26 -19.26 6.41
N LEU A 73 -10.60 -19.76 5.37
CA LEU A 73 -11.13 -19.87 4.01
C LEU A 73 -11.07 -21.33 3.54
N LEU A 74 -12.14 -21.81 2.90
CA LEU A 74 -12.23 -23.17 2.38
C LEU A 74 -11.91 -24.25 3.43
N GLY A 75 -12.29 -24.00 4.70
CA GLY A 75 -11.99 -24.89 5.82
C GLY A 75 -10.53 -24.87 6.31
N LYS A 76 -9.71 -23.92 5.83
CA LYS A 76 -8.29 -23.78 6.17
C LYS A 76 -8.02 -22.44 6.82
N LYS A 77 -7.08 -22.41 7.76
CA LYS A 77 -6.56 -21.13 8.32
C LYS A 77 -5.61 -20.46 7.33
N LEU A 78 -5.58 -19.14 7.35
CA LEU A 78 -4.58 -18.35 6.65
C LEU A 78 -3.28 -18.33 7.47
N GLU A 79 -2.16 -18.56 6.81
CA GLU A 79 -0.82 -18.53 7.40
C GLU A 79 -0.02 -17.39 6.75
N PRO A 80 0.29 -16.32 7.47
CA PRO A 80 1.06 -15.22 6.91
C PRO A 80 2.53 -15.62 6.74
N VAL A 81 3.11 -15.30 5.59
CA VAL A 81 4.54 -15.36 5.30
C VAL A 81 5.05 -13.94 5.15
N VAL A 82 5.66 -13.41 6.21
CA VAL A 82 6.14 -12.03 6.25
C VAL A 82 7.60 -11.98 5.80
N VAL A 83 7.91 -11.10 4.85
CA VAL A 83 9.26 -10.86 4.37
C VAL A 83 9.58 -9.37 4.39
N ASP A 84 10.82 -9.03 4.77
CA ASP A 84 11.34 -7.65 4.77
C ASP A 84 12.29 -7.44 3.59
N PRO A 85 11.94 -6.65 2.60
CA PRO A 85 12.84 -6.24 1.53
C PRO A 85 13.69 -5.01 1.87
N ALA A 86 13.64 -4.50 3.11
CA ALA A 86 14.53 -3.47 3.67
C ALA A 86 14.65 -2.19 2.82
N SER A 87 13.57 -1.74 2.20
CA SER A 87 13.55 -0.59 1.27
C SER A 87 14.54 -0.72 0.10
N ASN A 88 14.89 -1.95 -0.27
CA ASN A 88 15.82 -2.28 -1.35
C ASN A 88 15.04 -2.86 -2.55
N TRP A 89 14.98 -2.15 -3.65
CA TRP A 89 14.12 -2.49 -4.78
C TRP A 89 14.46 -3.83 -5.44
N PRO A 90 15.73 -4.18 -5.71
CA PRO A 90 16.11 -5.53 -6.15
C PRO A 90 15.67 -6.63 -5.19
N LEU A 91 15.78 -6.39 -3.88
CA LEU A 91 15.37 -7.36 -2.87
C LEU A 91 13.85 -7.60 -2.86
N PHE A 92 13.03 -6.61 -3.24
CA PHE A 92 11.59 -6.84 -3.46
C PHE A 92 11.33 -7.94 -4.50
N ALA A 93 12.03 -7.91 -5.65
CA ALA A 93 11.88 -8.94 -6.68
C ALA A 93 12.33 -10.32 -6.20
N GLU A 94 13.44 -10.39 -5.48
CA GLU A 94 13.94 -11.64 -4.87
C GLU A 94 12.94 -12.22 -3.87
N LYS A 95 12.44 -11.39 -2.94
CA LYS A 95 11.45 -11.80 -1.94
C LYS A 95 10.10 -12.17 -2.59
N GLY A 96 9.67 -11.44 -3.62
CA GLY A 96 8.50 -11.81 -4.41
C GLY A 96 8.64 -13.20 -5.04
N ARG A 97 9.79 -13.49 -5.65
CA ARG A 97 10.08 -14.82 -6.21
C ARG A 97 10.14 -15.90 -5.13
N GLN A 98 10.73 -15.62 -3.96
CA GLN A 98 10.73 -16.52 -2.82
C GLN A 98 9.29 -16.88 -2.40
N LEU A 99 8.43 -15.87 -2.18
CA LEU A 99 7.03 -16.07 -1.79
C LEU A 99 6.26 -16.97 -2.77
N LEU A 100 6.45 -16.78 -4.08
CA LEU A 100 5.73 -17.54 -5.12
C LEU A 100 6.33 -18.92 -5.34
N SER A 101 7.66 -19.04 -5.46
CA SER A 101 8.33 -20.27 -5.90
C SER A 101 8.70 -21.22 -4.76
N GLN A 102 9.05 -20.71 -3.58
CA GLN A 102 9.49 -21.50 -2.43
C GLN A 102 8.37 -21.64 -1.39
N ASP A 103 7.79 -20.50 -0.94
CA ASP A 103 6.76 -20.50 0.08
C ASP A 103 5.39 -20.92 -0.45
N LYS A 104 5.16 -20.81 -1.79
CA LYS A 104 3.92 -21.17 -2.47
C LYS A 104 2.71 -20.42 -1.91
N VAL A 105 2.83 -19.12 -1.73
CA VAL A 105 1.73 -18.29 -1.25
C VAL A 105 0.62 -18.19 -2.31
N ALA A 106 -0.63 -18.16 -1.87
CA ALA A 106 -1.79 -18.04 -2.76
C ALA A 106 -2.01 -16.62 -3.26
N VAL A 107 -1.51 -15.64 -2.52
CA VAL A 107 -1.63 -14.20 -2.79
C VAL A 107 -0.55 -13.46 -2.02
N THR A 108 -0.17 -12.27 -2.49
CA THR A 108 0.69 -11.34 -1.76
C THR A 108 -0.01 -10.01 -1.56
N PHE A 109 0.09 -9.45 -0.37
CA PHE A 109 -0.26 -8.07 -0.04
C PHE A 109 1.04 -7.31 0.21
N GLY A 110 1.29 -6.25 -0.55
CA GLY A 110 2.59 -5.63 -0.39
C GLY A 110 2.93 -4.50 -1.35
N CYS A 111 4.15 -4.06 -1.21
CA CYS A 111 4.77 -2.90 -1.81
C CYS A 111 4.16 -1.58 -1.31
N TRP A 112 4.96 -0.53 -1.38
CA TRP A 112 4.53 0.86 -1.22
C TRP A 112 4.92 1.68 -2.44
N THR A 113 6.21 1.75 -2.73
CA THR A 113 6.70 2.58 -3.82
C THR A 113 6.37 1.96 -5.17
N SER A 114 6.13 2.80 -6.19
CA SER A 114 5.95 2.31 -7.55
C SER A 114 7.18 1.56 -8.07
N VAL A 115 8.39 1.94 -7.64
CA VAL A 115 9.60 1.21 -8.01
C VAL A 115 9.65 -0.18 -7.40
N SER A 116 9.18 -0.38 -6.15
CA SER A 116 9.09 -1.73 -5.57
C SER A 116 8.06 -2.60 -6.29
N ARG A 117 6.87 -2.04 -6.62
CA ARG A 117 5.85 -2.74 -7.42
C ARG A 117 6.41 -3.13 -8.79
N LYS A 118 7.05 -2.20 -9.50
CA LYS A 118 7.65 -2.45 -10.82
C LYS A 118 8.78 -3.48 -10.76
N SER A 119 9.51 -3.58 -9.65
CA SER A 119 10.54 -4.60 -9.45
C SER A 119 9.94 -6.01 -9.32
N VAL A 120 8.80 -6.15 -8.65
CA VAL A 120 8.16 -7.46 -8.46
C VAL A 120 7.28 -7.86 -9.64
N LEU A 121 6.76 -6.91 -10.41
CA LEU A 121 5.77 -7.14 -11.46
C LEU A 121 6.18 -8.22 -12.48
N PRO A 122 7.42 -8.20 -13.06
CA PRO A 122 7.84 -9.25 -13.98
C PRO A 122 7.81 -10.66 -13.36
N VAL A 123 8.14 -10.76 -12.06
CA VAL A 123 8.14 -12.03 -11.34
C VAL A 123 6.72 -12.56 -11.15
N TYR A 124 5.77 -11.66 -10.82
CA TYR A 124 4.36 -12.03 -10.63
C TYR A 124 3.70 -12.41 -11.95
N GLU A 125 4.03 -11.75 -13.04
CA GLU A 125 3.54 -12.09 -14.38
C GLU A 125 4.13 -13.41 -14.89
N GLU A 126 5.44 -13.65 -14.71
CA GLU A 126 6.12 -14.88 -15.09
C GLU A 126 5.57 -16.10 -14.36
N LEU A 127 5.34 -15.99 -13.05
CA LEU A 127 4.93 -17.10 -12.19
C LEU A 127 3.40 -17.17 -11.97
N ASN A 128 2.64 -16.35 -12.67
CA ASN A 128 1.19 -16.17 -12.47
C ASN A 128 0.83 -15.96 -10.99
N GLY A 129 1.60 -15.14 -10.27
CA GLY A 129 1.31 -14.75 -8.90
C GLY A 129 0.23 -13.67 -8.84
N LEU A 130 -0.33 -13.43 -7.65
CA LEU A 130 -1.33 -12.40 -7.42
C LEU A 130 -0.86 -11.41 -6.38
N LEU A 131 -0.83 -10.12 -6.73
CA LEU A 131 -0.43 -9.01 -5.87
C LEU A 131 -1.63 -8.08 -5.62
N PHE A 132 -1.86 -7.72 -4.36
CA PHE A 132 -2.71 -6.58 -3.98
C PHE A 132 -1.82 -5.43 -3.55
N TYR A 133 -1.90 -4.32 -4.29
CA TYR A 133 -1.11 -3.12 -4.10
C TYR A 133 -1.96 -2.01 -3.46
N PRO A 134 -1.69 -1.62 -2.18
CA PRO A 134 -2.62 -0.80 -1.40
C PRO A 134 -2.34 0.71 -1.46
N VAL A 135 -1.42 1.18 -2.29
CA VAL A 135 -0.92 2.56 -2.25
C VAL A 135 -1.29 3.31 -3.53
N GLN A 136 -1.44 4.62 -3.42
CA GLN A 136 -1.58 5.49 -4.58
C GLN A 136 -0.38 5.35 -5.54
N TYR A 137 -0.60 5.58 -6.81
CA TYR A 137 0.46 5.48 -7.80
C TYR A 137 0.21 6.38 -9.01
N GLU A 138 1.18 6.46 -9.90
CA GLU A 138 1.18 7.34 -11.07
C GLU A 138 0.25 6.92 -12.20
N GLY A 139 -0.43 5.77 -12.09
CA GLY A 139 -1.08 5.18 -13.26
C GLY A 139 -0.07 4.63 -14.26
N GLU A 140 -0.42 4.70 -15.54
CA GLU A 140 0.45 4.32 -16.67
C GLU A 140 0.88 2.85 -16.64
N GLU A 141 0.06 2.00 -15.99
CA GLU A 141 0.32 0.57 -15.83
C GLU A 141 -1.00 -0.18 -15.60
N LEU A 142 -1.12 -1.33 -16.24
CA LEU A 142 -2.13 -2.36 -15.97
C LEU A 142 -1.47 -3.74 -15.99
N SER A 143 -1.84 -4.61 -15.05
CA SER A 143 -1.44 -6.02 -15.06
C SER A 143 -2.60 -6.89 -14.64
N LYS A 144 -2.74 -8.05 -15.28
CA LYS A 144 -3.74 -9.04 -14.82
C LYS A 144 -3.39 -9.60 -13.44
N ASN A 145 -2.12 -9.55 -13.04
CA ASN A 145 -1.60 -10.13 -11.81
C ASN A 145 -1.59 -9.14 -10.63
N VAL A 146 -2.08 -7.91 -10.82
CA VAL A 146 -2.12 -6.89 -9.78
C VAL A 146 -3.53 -6.33 -9.62
N PHE A 147 -4.02 -6.30 -8.37
CA PHE A 147 -5.17 -5.50 -7.96
C PHE A 147 -4.69 -4.23 -7.27
N TYR A 148 -5.11 -3.09 -7.78
CA TYR A 148 -4.74 -1.76 -7.30
C TYR A 148 -5.84 -1.26 -6.37
N THR A 149 -5.61 -1.31 -5.06
CA THR A 149 -6.57 -0.82 -4.05
C THR A 149 -6.27 0.60 -3.58
N GLY A 150 -5.10 1.14 -3.93
CA GLY A 150 -4.76 2.56 -3.80
C GLY A 150 -5.25 3.40 -4.98
N ALA A 151 -5.05 4.71 -4.91
CA ALA A 151 -5.55 5.67 -5.87
C ALA A 151 -4.76 5.71 -7.19
N ALA A 152 -5.44 5.80 -8.32
CA ALA A 152 -4.90 6.30 -9.59
C ALA A 152 -4.88 7.84 -9.59
N PRO A 153 -4.18 8.52 -10.52
CA PRO A 153 -4.05 9.98 -10.52
C PRO A 153 -5.37 10.75 -10.53
N ASN A 154 -6.40 10.24 -11.22
CA ASN A 154 -7.74 10.85 -11.22
C ASN A 154 -8.53 10.62 -9.93
N GLN A 155 -8.00 9.83 -9.00
CA GLN A 155 -8.57 9.56 -7.69
C GLN A 155 -7.76 10.22 -6.56
N GLN A 156 -6.76 11.05 -6.86
CA GLN A 156 -5.96 11.79 -5.87
C GLN A 156 -5.36 13.06 -6.48
N ALA A 157 -4.36 12.93 -7.36
CA ALA A 157 -3.51 14.04 -7.80
C ALA A 157 -4.30 15.11 -8.59
N ILE A 158 -5.13 14.71 -9.55
CA ILE A 158 -5.91 15.64 -10.37
C ILE A 158 -6.95 16.38 -9.53
N PRO A 159 -7.83 15.71 -8.74
CA PRO A 159 -8.79 16.42 -7.88
C PRO A 159 -8.15 17.35 -6.86
N ALA A 160 -6.98 16.98 -6.32
CA ALA A 160 -6.26 17.84 -5.36
C ALA A 160 -5.76 19.14 -5.99
N VAL A 161 -5.21 19.06 -7.20
CA VAL A 161 -4.76 20.27 -7.92
C VAL A 161 -5.94 21.10 -8.39
N GLU A 162 -7.05 20.49 -8.83
CA GLU A 162 -8.31 21.20 -9.14
C GLU A 162 -8.84 21.93 -7.90
N TYR A 163 -8.81 21.30 -6.73
CA TYR A 163 -9.18 21.96 -5.48
C TYR A 163 -8.31 23.18 -5.20
N LEU A 164 -6.97 23.07 -5.28
CA LEU A 164 -6.06 24.20 -5.08
C LEU A 164 -6.33 25.36 -6.06
N MET A 165 -6.79 25.07 -7.29
CA MET A 165 -7.16 26.07 -8.30
C MET A 165 -8.51 26.71 -8.00
N SER A 166 -9.37 26.06 -7.24
CA SER A 166 -10.71 26.57 -6.87
C SER A 166 -10.62 27.71 -5.86
N LYS A 167 -11.72 28.46 -5.71
CA LYS A 167 -11.83 29.52 -4.70
C LYS A 167 -11.60 28.99 -3.29
N ASP A 168 -12.18 27.86 -2.96
CA ASP A 168 -12.10 27.24 -1.63
C ASP A 168 -10.70 26.70 -1.32
N GLY A 169 -9.97 26.25 -2.36
CA GLY A 169 -8.58 25.78 -2.27
C GLY A 169 -7.53 26.90 -2.39
N GLY A 170 -7.94 28.16 -2.44
CA GLY A 170 -7.02 29.30 -2.43
C GLY A 170 -6.74 29.94 -3.79
N SER A 171 -7.34 29.47 -4.89
CA SER A 171 -7.21 30.02 -6.26
C SER A 171 -5.75 30.05 -6.76
N ALA A 172 -4.99 28.99 -6.53
CA ALA A 172 -3.59 28.91 -6.97
C ALA A 172 -3.47 29.03 -8.49
N LYS A 173 -2.44 29.78 -8.93
CA LYS A 173 -2.08 30.04 -10.34
C LYS A 173 -0.64 29.67 -10.65
N ARG A 174 0.14 29.30 -9.63
CA ARG A 174 1.51 28.81 -9.73
C ARG A 174 1.68 27.56 -8.92
N PHE A 175 2.49 26.63 -9.39
CA PHE A 175 2.63 25.32 -8.77
C PHE A 175 4.10 24.93 -8.65
N VAL A 176 4.46 24.44 -7.46
CA VAL A 176 5.71 23.76 -7.22
C VAL A 176 5.42 22.28 -7.14
N LEU A 177 5.97 21.49 -8.05
CA LEU A 177 5.87 20.04 -8.08
C LEU A 177 7.13 19.47 -7.45
N LEU A 178 7.06 19.09 -6.18
CA LEU A 178 8.19 18.63 -5.37
C LEU A 178 8.07 17.14 -5.07
N GLY A 179 9.06 16.34 -5.41
CA GLY A 179 8.97 14.90 -5.20
C GLY A 179 10.28 14.19 -4.89
N THR A 180 10.17 12.97 -4.41
CA THR A 180 11.31 12.04 -4.35
C THR A 180 11.69 11.61 -5.78
N ASP A 181 12.97 11.48 -6.08
CA ASP A 181 13.46 11.21 -7.44
C ASP A 181 13.34 9.73 -7.83
N TYR A 182 12.13 9.34 -8.26
CA TYR A 182 11.87 8.01 -8.83
C TYR A 182 10.58 8.03 -9.69
N VAL A 183 10.17 6.88 -10.24
CA VAL A 183 9.11 6.77 -11.24
C VAL A 183 7.79 7.42 -10.84
N TYR A 184 7.31 7.23 -9.58
CA TYR A 184 6.02 7.76 -9.17
C TYR A 184 5.97 9.31 -9.21
N PRO A 185 6.86 10.07 -8.54
CA PRO A 185 6.85 11.52 -8.63
C PRO A 185 7.10 12.04 -10.04
N ARG A 186 8.07 11.46 -10.76
CA ARG A 186 8.39 11.86 -12.13
C ARG A 186 7.19 11.74 -13.07
N THR A 187 6.51 10.61 -13.03
CA THR A 187 5.34 10.37 -13.90
C THR A 187 4.12 11.17 -13.44
N THR A 188 3.86 11.23 -12.13
CA THR A 188 2.77 12.05 -11.56
C THR A 188 2.95 13.53 -11.94
N ASN A 189 4.17 14.07 -11.81
CA ASN A 189 4.45 15.46 -12.17
C ASN A 189 4.34 15.70 -13.69
N LYS A 190 4.74 14.72 -14.54
CA LYS A 190 4.48 14.79 -15.99
C LYS A 190 2.97 14.91 -16.28
N ILE A 191 2.15 14.11 -15.62
CA ILE A 191 0.68 14.16 -15.75
C ILE A 191 0.14 15.50 -15.25
N LEU A 192 0.57 15.95 -14.07
CA LEU A 192 0.13 17.23 -13.49
C LEU A 192 0.55 18.43 -14.34
N ARG A 193 1.77 18.43 -14.88
CA ARG A 193 2.20 19.50 -15.81
C ARG A 193 1.28 19.54 -17.05
N ALA A 194 1.00 18.40 -17.67
CA ALA A 194 0.09 18.32 -18.82
C ALA A 194 -1.35 18.75 -18.44
N PHE A 195 -1.83 18.34 -17.26
CA PHE A 195 -3.10 18.82 -16.72
C PHE A 195 -3.11 20.34 -16.52
N LEU A 196 -2.08 20.91 -15.90
CA LEU A 196 -1.94 22.36 -15.65
C LEU A 196 -1.91 23.14 -16.97
N HIS A 197 -1.18 22.66 -17.98
CA HIS A 197 -1.20 23.24 -19.34
C HIS A 197 -2.62 23.24 -19.93
N SER A 198 -3.39 22.18 -19.76
CA SER A 198 -4.78 22.11 -20.21
C SER A 198 -5.69 23.14 -19.54
N LYS A 199 -5.29 23.66 -18.36
CA LYS A 199 -5.98 24.72 -17.61
C LYS A 199 -5.39 26.11 -17.90
N GLY A 200 -4.46 26.26 -18.85
CA GLY A 200 -3.85 27.53 -19.23
C GLY A 200 -2.68 27.99 -18.31
N ILE A 201 -2.20 27.14 -17.41
CA ILE A 201 -0.98 27.40 -16.64
C ILE A 201 0.23 27.08 -17.53
N THR A 202 1.19 28.00 -17.63
CA THR A 202 2.37 27.83 -18.48
C THR A 202 3.58 27.38 -17.67
N ASP A 203 4.65 26.96 -18.34
CA ASP A 203 5.90 26.53 -17.69
C ASP A 203 6.54 27.63 -16.81
N ALA A 204 6.30 28.91 -17.11
CA ALA A 204 6.75 30.02 -16.27
C ALA A 204 6.12 30.01 -14.85
N ASP A 205 4.98 29.36 -14.72
CA ASP A 205 4.22 29.22 -13.47
C ASP A 205 4.31 27.81 -12.85
N ILE A 206 5.27 26.97 -13.33
CA ILE A 206 5.49 25.62 -12.82
C ILE A 206 6.98 25.45 -12.48
N MET A 207 7.28 25.15 -11.22
CA MET A 207 8.61 24.78 -10.77
C MET A 207 8.62 23.29 -10.42
N GLU A 208 9.62 22.55 -10.85
CA GLU A 208 9.81 21.14 -10.45
C GLU A 208 11.13 20.97 -9.69
N GLU A 209 11.08 20.26 -8.56
CA GLU A 209 12.24 19.91 -7.74
C GLU A 209 12.13 18.45 -7.31
N TYR A 210 13.28 17.78 -7.28
CA TYR A 210 13.37 16.36 -6.89
C TYR A 210 14.51 16.13 -5.91
N THR A 211 14.26 15.25 -4.94
CA THR A 211 15.26 14.86 -3.93
C THR A 211 15.44 13.33 -3.90
N PRO A 212 16.62 12.82 -3.57
CA PRO A 212 16.79 11.37 -3.40
C PRO A 212 15.97 10.86 -2.19
N PHE A 213 15.76 9.54 -2.14
CA PHE A 213 15.25 8.91 -0.91
C PHE A 213 16.18 9.19 0.27
N GLY A 214 15.61 9.40 1.46
CA GLY A 214 16.38 9.71 2.68
C GLY A 214 16.93 11.14 2.72
N HIS A 215 16.51 12.02 1.80
CA HIS A 215 16.93 13.43 1.83
C HIS A 215 16.45 14.12 3.10
N SER A 216 17.34 14.91 3.73
CA SER A 216 17.06 15.52 5.04
C SER A 216 17.30 17.02 5.12
N ASP A 217 17.94 17.65 4.11
CA ASP A 217 18.23 19.08 4.09
C ASP A 217 17.34 19.82 3.07
N TYR A 218 16.23 20.33 3.54
CA TYR A 218 15.26 21.07 2.72
C TYR A 218 15.42 22.58 2.74
N GLN A 219 16.43 23.12 3.42
CA GLN A 219 16.60 24.57 3.59
C GLN A 219 16.64 25.31 2.25
N THR A 220 17.46 24.84 1.31
CA THR A 220 17.61 25.47 -0.01
C THR A 220 16.30 25.36 -0.82
N ILE A 221 15.64 24.22 -0.78
CA ILE A 221 14.39 23.98 -1.53
C ILE A 221 13.28 24.88 -1.01
N ILE A 222 13.10 25.00 0.30
CA ILE A 222 12.11 25.89 0.91
C ILE A 222 12.43 27.36 0.55
N GLY A 223 13.71 27.74 0.53
CA GLY A 223 14.14 29.07 0.05
C GLY A 223 13.75 29.34 -1.40
N LYS A 224 13.94 28.38 -2.30
CA LYS A 224 13.48 28.48 -3.70
C LYS A 224 11.96 28.62 -3.80
N ILE A 225 11.19 27.83 -3.01
CA ILE A 225 9.73 27.90 -2.96
C ILE A 225 9.28 29.30 -2.54
N LYS A 226 9.86 29.87 -1.48
CA LYS A 226 9.54 31.22 -1.00
C LYS A 226 9.83 32.28 -2.07
N LYS A 227 10.99 32.20 -2.74
CA LYS A 227 11.34 33.09 -3.84
C LYS A 227 10.33 33.02 -4.98
N PHE A 228 10.01 31.79 -5.43
CA PHE A 228 9.05 31.55 -6.51
C PHE A 228 7.65 32.07 -6.16
N ALA A 229 7.20 31.85 -4.92
CA ALA A 229 5.91 32.34 -4.43
C ALA A 229 5.86 33.86 -4.30
N GLY A 230 7.01 34.54 -4.04
CA GLY A 230 7.10 35.99 -3.90
C GLY A 230 6.87 36.80 -5.18
N GLU A 231 6.73 36.13 -6.34
CA GLU A 231 6.57 36.79 -7.65
C GLU A 231 5.11 37.21 -7.97
N GLY A 232 4.25 37.32 -6.96
CA GLY A 232 2.96 38.04 -7.05
C GLY A 232 1.74 37.22 -7.46
N LYS A 233 1.88 35.93 -7.81
CA LYS A 233 0.75 35.02 -8.07
C LYS A 233 0.56 34.04 -6.91
N LYS A 234 -0.70 33.68 -6.59
CA LYS A 234 -1.01 32.63 -5.62
C LYS A 234 -0.35 31.32 -6.00
N THR A 235 0.53 30.83 -5.14
CA THR A 235 1.35 29.65 -5.37
C THR A 235 0.93 28.53 -4.43
N ALA A 236 0.93 27.28 -4.90
CA ALA A 236 0.76 26.10 -4.08
C ALA A 236 1.88 25.09 -4.36
N VAL A 237 2.21 24.27 -3.36
CA VAL A 237 3.14 23.14 -3.48
C VAL A 237 2.35 21.85 -3.55
N VAL A 238 2.70 21.00 -4.52
CA VAL A 238 2.23 19.61 -4.62
C VAL A 238 3.40 18.72 -4.24
N SER A 239 3.28 18.01 -3.13
CA SER A 239 4.32 17.14 -2.60
C SER A 239 4.05 15.67 -2.89
N THR A 240 4.98 15.06 -3.61
CA THR A 240 5.09 13.61 -3.83
C THR A 240 6.35 13.04 -3.15
N ILE A 241 6.79 13.66 -2.04
CA ILE A 241 7.87 13.15 -1.20
C ILE A 241 7.37 11.88 -0.49
N ASN A 242 8.21 10.84 -0.43
CA ASN A 242 7.88 9.56 0.19
C ASN A 242 8.83 9.19 1.34
N GLY A 243 8.31 8.37 2.25
CA GLY A 243 9.07 7.81 3.35
C GLY A 243 9.50 8.84 4.40
N ASP A 244 10.60 8.55 5.05
CA ASP A 244 11.17 9.32 6.16
C ASP A 244 11.59 10.75 5.80
N SER A 245 11.83 11.03 4.51
CA SER A 245 12.12 12.39 4.00
C SER A 245 11.00 13.40 4.23
N ASN A 246 9.77 12.95 4.50
CA ASN A 246 8.66 13.84 4.86
C ASN A 246 8.89 14.55 6.20
N VAL A 247 9.50 13.88 7.18
CA VAL A 247 9.75 14.45 8.51
C VAL A 247 10.63 15.71 8.45
N PRO A 248 11.85 15.67 7.87
CA PRO A 248 12.69 16.87 7.75
C PRO A 248 12.06 17.93 6.82
N PHE A 249 11.32 17.54 5.77
CA PHE A 249 10.62 18.52 4.92
C PHE A 249 9.62 19.35 5.73
N TYR A 250 8.71 18.73 6.45
CA TYR A 250 7.70 19.44 7.24
C TYR A 250 8.30 20.19 8.42
N LYS A 251 9.34 19.66 9.06
CA LYS A 251 10.09 20.37 10.09
C LYS A 251 10.68 21.65 9.55
N GLU A 252 11.34 21.60 8.40
CA GLU A 252 11.96 22.79 7.79
C GLU A 252 10.90 23.79 7.27
N LEU A 253 9.80 23.29 6.71
CA LEU A 253 8.65 24.11 6.32
C LEU A 253 8.15 24.96 7.50
N GLY A 254 7.98 24.33 8.67
CA GLY A 254 7.60 25.01 9.91
C GLY A 254 8.67 25.97 10.41
N ASN A 255 9.94 25.57 10.42
CA ASN A 255 11.07 26.39 10.87
C ASN A 255 11.19 27.70 10.07
N GLN A 256 11.01 27.63 8.75
CA GLN A 256 11.06 28.79 7.87
C GLN A 256 9.76 29.60 7.84
N GLY A 257 8.75 29.20 8.60
CA GLY A 257 7.48 29.92 8.74
C GLY A 257 6.66 30.00 7.46
N LEU A 258 6.76 29.01 6.57
CA LEU A 258 5.94 28.96 5.36
C LEU A 258 4.54 28.43 5.72
N LYS A 259 3.60 29.36 5.91
CA LYS A 259 2.23 29.06 6.33
C LYS A 259 1.36 28.62 5.17
N ALA A 260 0.35 27.80 5.47
CA ALA A 260 -0.64 27.37 4.50
C ALA A 260 -1.48 28.52 3.91
N THR A 261 -1.65 29.62 4.66
CA THR A 261 -2.30 30.85 4.18
C THR A 261 -1.53 31.54 3.06
N ASP A 262 -0.22 31.38 3.04
CA ASP A 262 0.67 32.04 2.07
C ASP A 262 0.97 31.11 0.89
N VAL A 263 1.41 29.89 1.18
CA VAL A 263 1.74 28.85 0.20
C VAL A 263 1.25 27.49 0.72
N PRO A 264 0.01 27.09 0.41
CA PRO A 264 -0.49 25.78 0.82
C PRO A 264 0.34 24.66 0.18
N VAL A 265 0.65 23.65 0.97
CA VAL A 265 1.21 22.36 0.50
C VAL A 265 0.10 21.34 0.49
N VAL A 266 -0.12 20.63 -0.62
CA VAL A 266 -0.90 19.39 -0.65
C VAL A 266 0.04 18.20 -0.83
N ALA A 267 -0.05 17.23 0.07
CA ALA A 267 0.75 16.01 0.03
C ALA A 267 -0.07 14.82 -0.47
N PHE A 268 0.60 13.91 -1.19
CA PHE A 268 0.01 12.67 -1.68
C PHE A 268 0.55 11.42 -0.97
N SER A 269 1.53 11.58 -0.09
CA SER A 269 2.16 10.48 0.65
C SER A 269 2.38 10.83 2.13
N VAL A 270 1.56 11.72 2.68
CA VAL A 270 1.57 12.09 4.10
C VAL A 270 0.18 11.91 4.68
N GLY A 271 0.08 11.03 5.65
CA GLY A 271 -1.11 10.80 6.45
C GLY A 271 -0.80 10.93 7.94
N GLU A 272 -1.65 10.33 8.75
CA GLU A 272 -1.56 10.40 10.21
C GLU A 272 -0.26 9.79 10.76
N GLU A 273 0.26 8.73 10.12
CA GLU A 273 1.49 8.08 10.58
C GLU A 273 2.75 8.91 10.28
N GLU A 274 2.83 9.52 9.11
CA GLU A 274 3.98 10.36 8.73
C GLU A 274 4.06 11.63 9.58
N LEU A 275 2.92 12.15 10.06
CA LEU A 275 2.87 13.30 10.97
C LEU A 275 3.14 12.97 12.44
N ARG A 276 3.19 11.70 12.81
CA ARG A 276 3.36 11.25 14.20
C ARG A 276 4.61 11.81 14.88
N GLY A 277 5.68 12.03 14.21
CA GLY A 277 6.95 12.53 14.77
C GLY A 277 7.21 14.02 14.52
N VAL A 278 6.21 14.75 14.05
CA VAL A 278 6.37 16.16 13.61
C VAL A 278 5.57 17.09 14.51
N ASP A 279 6.13 18.26 14.84
CA ASP A 279 5.33 19.35 15.42
C ASP A 279 4.37 19.89 14.34
N THR A 280 3.10 19.59 14.52
CA THR A 280 2.07 19.95 13.55
C THR A 280 1.45 21.32 13.75
N LYS A 281 1.77 22.04 14.83
CA LYS A 281 1.23 23.39 15.09
C LYS A 281 1.57 24.37 13.96
N PRO A 282 2.82 24.47 13.47
CA PRO A 282 3.14 25.36 12.36
C PRO A 282 2.60 24.86 11.00
N LEU A 283 2.11 23.63 10.95
CA LEU A 283 1.61 22.98 9.72
C LEU A 283 0.10 23.07 9.55
N VAL A 284 -0.61 23.65 10.50
CA VAL A 284 -2.08 23.79 10.45
C VAL A 284 -2.49 24.51 9.16
N GLY A 285 -3.47 23.93 8.45
CA GLY A 285 -3.97 24.45 7.19
C GLY A 285 -3.30 23.86 5.93
N HIS A 286 -2.12 23.25 6.03
CA HIS A 286 -1.60 22.45 4.91
C HIS A 286 -2.46 21.21 4.67
N LEU A 287 -2.40 20.68 3.45
CA LEU A 287 -3.36 19.70 2.94
C LEU A 287 -2.72 18.34 2.67
N ALA A 288 -3.54 17.31 2.71
CA ALA A 288 -3.26 16.02 2.11
C ALA A 288 -4.47 15.56 1.28
N ALA A 289 -4.21 14.79 0.23
CA ALA A 289 -5.27 14.20 -0.59
C ALA A 289 -5.19 12.67 -0.52
N TRP A 290 -6.29 12.06 -0.07
CA TRP A 290 -6.40 10.61 0.15
C TRP A 290 -7.81 10.11 -0.17
N ASN A 291 -8.03 8.81 -0.05
CA ASN A 291 -9.35 8.20 -0.14
C ASN A 291 -9.92 7.82 1.24
N TYR A 292 -9.15 8.06 2.29
CA TYR A 292 -9.53 7.85 3.68
C TYR A 292 -8.74 8.79 4.59
N PHE A 293 -9.36 9.23 5.68
CA PHE A 293 -8.72 9.83 6.84
C PHE A 293 -9.29 9.22 8.12
N MET A 294 -8.47 9.06 9.15
CA MET A 294 -8.91 8.53 10.45
C MET A 294 -10.05 9.34 11.05
N SER A 295 -10.14 10.62 10.74
CA SER A 295 -11.17 11.57 11.23
C SER A 295 -12.55 11.40 10.58
N ILE A 296 -12.66 10.61 9.50
CA ILE A 296 -13.94 10.36 8.83
C ILE A 296 -14.94 9.75 9.81
N LYS A 297 -16.13 10.37 9.90
CA LYS A 297 -17.21 9.91 10.78
C LYS A 297 -18.09 8.90 10.05
N SER A 298 -17.93 7.63 10.36
CA SER A 298 -18.83 6.56 9.93
C SER A 298 -18.80 5.40 10.95
N PRO A 299 -19.89 4.65 11.10
CA PRO A 299 -19.90 3.46 11.98
C PRO A 299 -18.85 2.42 11.57
N ALA A 300 -18.59 2.27 10.27
CA ALA A 300 -17.58 1.35 9.76
C ALA A 300 -16.15 1.79 10.17
N ASN A 301 -15.88 3.10 10.15
CA ASN A 301 -14.61 3.64 10.62
C ASN A 301 -14.43 3.47 12.13
N ASP A 302 -15.46 3.70 12.90
CA ASP A 302 -15.39 3.53 14.35
C ASP A 302 -15.10 2.06 14.72
N GLU A 303 -15.71 1.11 14.01
CA GLU A 303 -15.42 -0.31 14.15
C GLU A 303 -13.97 -0.63 13.75
N PHE A 304 -13.50 -0.13 12.60
CA PHE A 304 -12.13 -0.34 12.12
C PHE A 304 -11.09 0.19 13.11
N LYS A 305 -11.26 1.43 13.59
CA LYS A 305 -10.37 2.02 14.60
C LYS A 305 -10.38 1.23 15.91
N LYS A 306 -11.55 0.75 16.36
CA LYS A 306 -11.67 -0.08 17.56
C LYS A 306 -10.92 -1.42 17.42
N LYS A 307 -11.07 -2.08 16.27
CA LYS A 307 -10.37 -3.34 15.96
C LYS A 307 -8.86 -3.12 15.91
N TRP A 308 -8.43 -2.06 15.24
CA TRP A 308 -7.02 -1.70 15.15
C TRP A 308 -6.41 -1.42 16.53
N ALA A 309 -7.05 -0.61 17.35
CA ALA A 309 -6.59 -0.32 18.70
C ALA A 309 -6.50 -1.59 19.58
N ALA A 310 -7.47 -2.48 19.48
CA ALA A 310 -7.47 -3.75 20.21
C ALA A 310 -6.33 -4.66 19.74
N TYR A 311 -6.11 -4.75 18.42
CA TYR A 311 -5.02 -5.52 17.84
C TYR A 311 -3.65 -4.95 18.22
N ALA A 312 -3.45 -3.64 18.07
CA ALA A 312 -2.19 -2.98 18.44
C ALA A 312 -1.83 -3.23 19.91
N LYS A 313 -2.80 -3.12 20.81
CA LYS A 313 -2.61 -3.40 22.24
C LYS A 313 -2.29 -4.88 22.49
N LYS A 314 -3.03 -5.81 21.86
CA LYS A 314 -2.83 -7.26 21.97
C LYS A 314 -1.41 -7.65 21.53
N MET A 315 -0.97 -7.11 20.39
CA MET A 315 0.33 -7.41 19.79
C MET A 315 1.46 -6.57 20.38
N LYS A 316 1.17 -5.65 21.31
CA LYS A 316 2.14 -4.73 21.91
C LYS A 316 2.94 -3.96 20.86
N LEU A 317 2.23 -3.49 19.82
CA LEU A 317 2.86 -2.73 18.74
C LEU A 317 3.46 -1.41 19.26
N PRO A 318 4.48 -0.88 18.61
CA PRO A 318 4.94 0.48 18.89
C PRO A 318 3.77 1.46 18.80
N ASN A 319 3.68 2.40 19.74
CA ASN A 319 2.60 3.40 19.79
C ASN A 319 1.15 2.83 19.96
N ALA A 320 1.00 1.64 20.53
CA ALA A 320 -0.31 1.05 20.82
C ALA A 320 -1.17 1.85 21.79
N ASP A 321 -0.59 2.79 22.51
CA ASP A 321 -1.25 3.78 23.36
C ASP A 321 -1.91 4.91 22.55
N LYS A 322 -1.41 5.20 21.35
CA LYS A 322 -1.97 6.16 20.42
C LYS A 322 -2.04 5.56 19.00
N PRO A 323 -2.90 4.55 18.80
CA PRO A 323 -3.01 3.88 17.50
C PRO A 323 -3.61 4.85 16.46
N LEU A 324 -2.99 4.95 15.31
CA LEU A 324 -3.46 5.74 14.18
C LEU A 324 -3.87 4.81 13.03
N THR A 325 -4.78 5.27 12.19
CA THR A 325 -5.14 4.65 10.91
C THR A 325 -4.97 5.66 9.79
N ASN A 326 -4.62 5.19 8.59
CA ASN A 326 -4.43 6.02 7.41
C ASN A 326 -5.00 5.34 6.15
N ASP A 327 -4.96 6.03 5.01
CA ASP A 327 -5.50 5.53 3.74
C ASP A 327 -4.89 4.19 3.29
N PRO A 328 -3.55 4.01 3.26
CA PRO A 328 -2.98 2.73 2.82
C PRO A 328 -3.37 1.55 3.73
N MET A 329 -3.61 1.79 5.02
CA MET A 329 -4.14 0.76 5.93
C MET A 329 -5.57 0.38 5.57
N GLU A 330 -6.44 1.36 5.25
CA GLU A 330 -7.79 1.07 4.74
C GLU A 330 -7.72 0.27 3.45
N ALA A 331 -6.89 0.69 2.50
CA ALA A 331 -6.73 0.04 1.20
C ALA A 331 -6.22 -1.41 1.32
N ALA A 332 -5.27 -1.67 2.22
CA ALA A 332 -4.79 -3.01 2.54
C ALA A 332 -5.90 -3.88 3.17
N TYR A 333 -6.64 -3.32 4.13
CA TYR A 333 -7.77 -4.00 4.77
C TYR A 333 -8.88 -4.35 3.78
N ILE A 334 -9.22 -3.44 2.86
CA ILE A 334 -10.16 -3.71 1.75
C ILE A 334 -9.62 -4.84 0.88
N GLY A 335 -8.37 -4.76 0.45
CA GLY A 335 -7.77 -5.73 -0.48
C GLY A 335 -7.84 -7.15 0.04
N ILE A 336 -7.43 -7.39 1.30
CA ILE A 336 -7.45 -8.75 1.87
C ILE A 336 -8.86 -9.28 2.06
N ASN A 337 -9.81 -8.43 2.47
CA ASN A 337 -11.20 -8.86 2.63
C ASN A 337 -11.86 -9.15 1.27
N MET A 338 -11.59 -8.37 0.24
CA MET A 338 -12.07 -8.64 -1.12
C MET A 338 -11.46 -9.91 -1.70
N TRP A 339 -10.16 -10.16 -1.48
CA TRP A 339 -9.54 -11.42 -1.87
C TRP A 339 -10.21 -12.60 -1.16
N ALA A 340 -10.46 -12.49 0.14
CA ALA A 340 -11.14 -13.56 0.89
C ALA A 340 -12.56 -13.83 0.37
N GLN A 341 -13.31 -12.81 0.01
CA GLN A 341 -14.62 -12.93 -0.64
C GLN A 341 -14.49 -13.63 -2.01
N ALA A 342 -13.47 -13.24 -2.82
CA ALA A 342 -13.24 -13.85 -4.13
C ALA A 342 -12.87 -15.33 -4.04
N VAL A 343 -12.00 -15.70 -3.10
CA VAL A 343 -11.64 -17.10 -2.82
C VAL A 343 -12.88 -17.92 -2.42
N THR A 344 -13.73 -17.35 -1.56
CA THR A 344 -14.98 -17.98 -1.12
C THR A 344 -15.94 -18.19 -2.30
N LYS A 345 -16.11 -17.18 -3.16
CA LYS A 345 -16.95 -17.21 -4.35
C LYS A 345 -16.41 -18.20 -5.39
N ALA A 346 -15.10 -18.18 -5.64
CA ALA A 346 -14.44 -19.09 -6.58
C ALA A 346 -14.28 -20.52 -6.05
N LYS A 347 -14.43 -20.74 -4.73
CA LYS A 347 -14.19 -22.02 -4.02
C LYS A 347 -12.77 -22.58 -4.24
N THR A 348 -11.81 -21.71 -4.49
CA THR A 348 -10.40 -22.06 -4.77
C THR A 348 -9.49 -20.86 -4.55
N THR A 349 -8.20 -21.12 -4.40
CA THR A 349 -7.13 -20.10 -4.41
C THR A 349 -6.42 -20.00 -5.77
N ASP A 350 -6.90 -20.70 -6.79
CA ASP A 350 -6.38 -20.58 -8.15
C ASP A 350 -6.46 -19.14 -8.63
N VAL A 351 -5.33 -18.62 -9.10
CA VAL A 351 -5.15 -17.17 -9.39
C VAL A 351 -6.16 -16.70 -10.43
N ASP A 352 -6.30 -17.39 -11.56
CA ASP A 352 -7.17 -16.95 -12.66
C ASP A 352 -8.66 -16.99 -12.26
N LYS A 353 -9.06 -17.97 -11.47
CA LYS A 353 -10.43 -18.07 -10.94
C LYS A 353 -10.71 -17.00 -9.89
N VAL A 354 -9.73 -16.66 -9.05
CA VAL A 354 -9.84 -15.57 -8.08
C VAL A 354 -9.95 -14.22 -8.80
N ILE A 355 -9.13 -13.98 -9.84
CA ILE A 355 -9.22 -12.79 -10.69
C ILE A 355 -10.64 -12.65 -11.29
N ALA A 356 -11.15 -13.71 -11.89
CA ALA A 356 -12.51 -13.72 -12.46
C ALA A 356 -13.59 -13.44 -11.39
N ALA A 357 -13.42 -13.97 -10.18
CA ALA A 357 -14.35 -13.75 -9.08
C ALA A 357 -14.30 -12.32 -8.50
N MET A 358 -13.17 -11.62 -8.65
CA MET A 358 -13.01 -10.22 -8.21
C MET A 358 -13.77 -9.20 -9.06
N ALA A 359 -14.06 -9.53 -10.32
CA ALA A 359 -14.69 -8.60 -11.26
C ALA A 359 -16.03 -8.07 -10.73
N GLY A 360 -16.14 -6.75 -10.58
CA GLY A 360 -17.35 -6.07 -10.10
C GLY A 360 -17.67 -6.30 -8.62
N GLN A 361 -16.80 -6.93 -7.86
CA GLN A 361 -17.01 -7.19 -6.44
C GLN A 361 -17.02 -5.89 -5.64
N THR A 362 -17.85 -5.82 -4.60
CA THR A 362 -17.99 -4.65 -3.75
C THR A 362 -17.56 -4.93 -2.32
N PHE A 363 -17.11 -3.87 -1.63
CA PHE A 363 -16.79 -3.91 -0.21
C PHE A 363 -17.17 -2.59 0.46
N LYS A 364 -17.82 -2.67 1.63
CA LYS A 364 -18.10 -1.50 2.46
C LYS A 364 -16.84 -1.15 3.24
N ALA A 365 -16.15 -0.11 2.78
CA ALA A 365 -14.88 0.34 3.33
C ALA A 365 -15.05 0.99 4.72
N PRO A 366 -13.97 1.05 5.53
CA PRO A 366 -13.93 1.86 6.76
C PRO A 366 -14.35 3.32 6.57
N SER A 367 -14.00 3.96 5.46
CA SER A 367 -14.50 5.30 5.08
C SER A 367 -16.03 5.41 5.03
N GLY A 368 -16.75 4.29 5.10
CA GLY A 368 -18.21 4.22 4.95
C GLY A 368 -18.68 4.15 3.50
N ILE A 369 -17.76 4.26 2.56
CA ILE A 369 -18.03 4.17 1.12
C ILE A 369 -18.13 2.70 0.69
N VAL A 370 -19.05 2.40 -0.20
CA VAL A 370 -19.06 1.10 -0.90
C VAL A 370 -18.17 1.22 -2.11
N SER A 371 -17.00 0.60 -2.03
CA SER A 371 -16.02 0.55 -3.12
C SER A 371 -16.30 -0.65 -4.03
N THR A 372 -16.07 -0.49 -5.32
CA THR A 372 -16.23 -1.55 -6.34
C THR A 372 -14.90 -1.82 -7.02
N MET A 373 -14.53 -3.08 -7.15
CA MET A 373 -13.38 -3.48 -7.97
C MET A 373 -13.79 -3.39 -9.44
N ASP A 374 -13.10 -2.58 -10.23
CA ASP A 374 -13.37 -2.47 -11.66
C ASP A 374 -13.23 -3.84 -12.32
N PRO A 375 -14.22 -4.29 -13.11
CA PRO A 375 -14.19 -5.62 -13.70
C PRO A 375 -13.14 -5.79 -14.81
N LYS A 376 -12.56 -4.70 -15.29
CA LYS A 376 -11.64 -4.70 -16.42
C LYS A 376 -10.21 -4.33 -16.03
N ASN A 377 -10.03 -3.21 -15.33
CA ASN A 377 -8.71 -2.66 -15.09
C ASN A 377 -8.12 -3.01 -13.72
N HIS A 378 -8.79 -3.83 -12.92
CA HIS A 378 -8.34 -4.28 -11.60
C HIS A 378 -8.08 -3.16 -10.56
N HIS A 379 -8.73 -2.01 -10.74
CA HIS A 379 -8.63 -0.89 -9.81
C HIS A 379 -9.89 -0.75 -8.97
N LEU A 380 -9.70 -0.31 -7.74
CA LEU A 380 -10.79 -0.02 -6.83
C LEU A 380 -11.39 1.36 -7.16
N HIS A 381 -12.71 1.46 -7.29
CA HIS A 381 -13.40 2.75 -7.32
C HIS A 381 -13.40 3.34 -5.92
N LYS A 382 -12.89 4.55 -5.75
CA LYS A 382 -12.69 5.20 -4.44
C LYS A 382 -13.19 6.64 -4.44
N ALA A 383 -13.76 7.09 -3.33
CA ALA A 383 -14.01 8.52 -3.12
C ALA A 383 -12.69 9.25 -2.84
N VAL A 384 -12.64 10.52 -3.18
CA VAL A 384 -11.47 11.38 -2.93
C VAL A 384 -11.81 12.34 -1.80
N PHE A 385 -10.90 12.50 -0.84
CA PHE A 385 -10.99 13.46 0.24
C PHE A 385 -9.78 14.36 0.24
N ILE A 386 -9.98 15.64 0.59
CA ILE A 386 -8.91 16.56 0.91
C ILE A 386 -9.03 16.89 2.39
N GLY A 387 -7.97 16.61 3.12
CA GLY A 387 -7.84 16.83 4.55
C GLY A 387 -6.89 17.97 4.85
N GLU A 388 -7.27 18.84 5.76
CA GLU A 388 -6.47 19.92 6.30
C GLU A 388 -5.81 19.48 7.60
N VAL A 389 -4.51 19.69 7.73
CA VAL A 389 -3.73 19.34 8.93
C VAL A 389 -4.21 20.16 10.13
N LYS A 390 -4.47 19.47 11.24
CA LYS A 390 -4.81 20.03 12.54
C LYS A 390 -3.61 20.02 13.47
N ALA A 391 -3.65 20.87 14.50
CA ALA A 391 -2.59 20.97 15.50
C ALA A 391 -2.30 19.67 16.28
N ASP A 392 -3.24 18.73 16.29
CA ASP A 392 -3.12 17.42 16.94
C ASP A 392 -2.57 16.30 16.01
N GLY A 393 -2.19 16.66 14.77
CA GLY A 393 -1.70 15.72 13.75
C GLY A 393 -2.79 14.92 13.05
N GLN A 394 -4.06 15.22 13.32
CA GLN A 394 -5.20 14.69 12.58
C GLN A 394 -5.56 15.60 11.42
N PHE A 395 -6.50 15.16 10.60
CA PHE A 395 -6.98 15.93 9.46
C PHE A 395 -8.45 16.33 9.64
N ASN A 396 -8.79 17.53 9.18
CA ASN A 396 -10.16 17.98 8.98
C ASN A 396 -10.49 17.82 7.49
N VAL A 397 -11.49 17.01 7.14
CA VAL A 397 -11.92 16.84 5.75
C VAL A 397 -12.63 18.11 5.30
N VAL A 398 -12.01 18.85 4.37
CA VAL A 398 -12.51 20.12 3.84
C VAL A 398 -13.19 19.98 2.49
N TRP A 399 -12.91 18.90 1.77
CA TRP A 399 -13.52 18.62 0.46
C TRP A 399 -13.58 17.11 0.21
N LYS A 400 -14.59 16.69 -0.54
CA LYS A 400 -14.72 15.29 -0.99
C LYS A 400 -15.51 15.20 -2.30
N THR A 401 -15.29 14.13 -3.06
CA THR A 401 -16.15 13.76 -4.18
C THR A 401 -17.55 13.33 -3.70
N PRO A 402 -18.61 13.49 -4.53
CA PRO A 402 -19.96 13.02 -4.18
C PRO A 402 -20.07 11.52 -3.94
N GLY A 403 -19.17 10.73 -4.49
CA GLY A 403 -19.14 9.28 -4.37
C GLY A 403 -17.84 8.69 -4.93
N PRO A 404 -17.78 7.35 -5.06
CA PRO A 404 -16.62 6.68 -5.64
C PRO A 404 -16.35 7.13 -7.08
N VAL A 405 -15.09 7.40 -7.36
CA VAL A 405 -14.57 7.76 -8.69
C VAL A 405 -14.01 6.48 -9.33
N LYS A 406 -14.39 6.21 -10.58
CA LYS A 406 -13.78 5.15 -11.38
C LYS A 406 -12.31 5.49 -11.63
N ALA A 407 -11.40 4.55 -11.39
CA ALA A 407 -9.99 4.74 -11.70
C ALA A 407 -9.75 4.83 -13.21
N MET A 408 -8.88 5.75 -13.60
CA MET A 408 -8.39 5.91 -14.97
C MET A 408 -6.87 5.70 -14.95
N PRO A 409 -6.39 4.45 -15.09
CA PRO A 409 -4.96 4.17 -15.02
C PRO A 409 -4.18 4.82 -16.15
N TRP A 410 -4.77 4.95 -17.35
CA TRP A 410 -4.18 5.69 -18.46
C TRP A 410 -4.65 7.14 -18.42
N SER A 411 -3.73 8.05 -18.07
CA SER A 411 -4.07 9.47 -17.95
C SER A 411 -4.49 10.07 -19.32
N PRO A 412 -5.64 10.77 -19.39
CA PRO A 412 -6.08 11.42 -20.63
C PRO A 412 -5.20 12.63 -21.00
N TYR A 413 -4.37 13.11 -20.09
CA TYR A 413 -3.44 14.24 -20.32
C TYR A 413 -2.13 13.81 -20.96
N ILE A 414 -1.88 12.51 -21.10
CA ILE A 414 -0.70 11.96 -21.74
C ILE A 414 -1.08 11.55 -23.18
N PRO A 415 -0.55 12.22 -24.21
CA PRO A 415 -0.96 11.96 -25.60
C PRO A 415 -0.73 10.52 -26.05
N GLU A 416 0.31 9.88 -25.55
CA GLU A 416 0.70 8.50 -25.85
C GLU A 416 -0.33 7.46 -25.35
N ASN A 417 -1.26 7.89 -24.49
CA ASN A 417 -2.33 7.03 -24.01
C ASN A 417 -3.56 6.98 -24.91
N LYS A 418 -3.60 7.82 -25.97
CA LYS A 418 -4.71 7.83 -26.91
C LYS A 418 -4.89 6.47 -27.57
N GLY A 419 -6.05 5.85 -27.31
CA GLY A 419 -6.39 4.52 -27.85
C GLY A 419 -5.90 3.35 -27.03
N LYS A 420 -5.21 3.56 -25.90
CA LYS A 420 -4.92 2.47 -24.94
C LYS A 420 -6.22 1.92 -24.36
N LYS A 421 -6.29 0.59 -24.26
CA LYS A 421 -7.45 -0.10 -23.68
C LYS A 421 -7.37 -0.06 -22.15
N ASP A 422 -8.52 0.07 -21.53
CA ASP A 422 -8.71 0.02 -20.08
C ASP A 422 -8.84 -1.45 -19.59
N GLU A 423 -7.99 -2.34 -20.12
CA GLU A 423 -7.94 -3.76 -19.81
C GLU A 423 -6.48 -4.23 -19.89
N PRO A 424 -6.02 -5.12 -18.98
CA PRO A 424 -4.70 -5.73 -19.11
C PRO A 424 -4.64 -6.57 -20.39
N ASP A 425 -3.66 -6.31 -21.24
CA ASP A 425 -3.46 -7.05 -22.49
C ASP A 425 -2.58 -8.32 -22.34
N GLY A 426 -2.44 -8.83 -21.13
CA GLY A 426 -1.72 -10.07 -20.83
C GLY A 426 -0.20 -10.05 -21.04
N LYS A 427 0.32 -8.93 -21.51
CA LYS A 427 1.76 -8.67 -21.64
C LYS A 427 2.01 -7.20 -21.38
N THR A 428 2.27 -6.85 -20.13
CA THR A 428 2.75 -5.52 -19.80
C THR A 428 4.13 -5.35 -20.42
N LYS A 429 4.23 -4.53 -21.46
CA LYS A 429 5.54 -4.07 -21.93
C LYS A 429 6.01 -3.01 -20.95
N ILE A 430 7.06 -3.33 -20.21
CA ILE A 430 7.81 -2.40 -19.36
C ILE A 430 8.60 -1.44 -20.24
#